data_eeab2bacaf99b9ce0953b348baa13be8
#
_entry.id   eeab2bacaf99b9ce0953b348baa13be8
#
_cell.length_a   1.000
_cell.length_b   1.000
_cell.length_c   1.000
_cell.angle_alpha   90.00
_cell.angle_beta   90.00
_cell.angle_gamma   90.00
#
_symmetry.space_group_name_H-M   'P 1'
#
loop_
_entity.id
_entity.type
_entity.pdbx_description
1 polymer ?
#
loop_
_entity_poly.entity_id
_entity_poly.type
_entity_poly.pdbx_seq_one_letter_code
_entity_poly.pdbx_strand_id
1 'polypeptide(L)'
;MKYKLLKINDSYVIQRISDNASFFIDLKNKDYQQFVTDIYEQGTGIVEGADIQTEIPYTDARVIEYPPIKDQLDKIYHSGIDAWKADIKVIKDKYPKTQVGITTTEALPSWVEKAIFDRQKQKYLEAKERLTQYELSAGKFDEDRYMTIPPLPISIIDSRGETIRNPLVVQDETERAAAQSVIDSTPTSVVDSINT
;
A
#
# COMPACT_ATOMS: atom_id res chain seq x y z
N MET A 1 -8.72 -0.09 8.62
CA MET A 1 -7.54 -0.66 7.93
C MET A 1 -8.00 -1.56 6.80
N LYS A 2 -7.38 -1.48 5.63
CA LYS A 2 -7.63 -2.36 4.48
C LYS A 2 -6.48 -3.31 4.23
N TYR A 3 -5.27 -2.90 4.57
CA TYR A 3 -4.04 -3.62 4.30
C TYR A 3 -3.18 -3.72 5.55
N LYS A 4 -2.43 -4.81 5.67
CA LYS A 4 -1.40 -5.00 6.68
C LYS A 4 -0.09 -5.37 5.99
N LEU A 5 1.00 -4.80 6.46
CA LEU A 5 2.32 -5.21 6.02
C LEU A 5 2.79 -6.40 6.84
N LEU A 6 3.36 -7.39 6.18
CA LEU A 6 4.03 -8.52 6.80
C LEU A 6 5.51 -8.43 6.46
N LYS A 7 6.37 -8.52 7.47
CA LYS A 7 7.83 -8.51 7.27
C LYS A 7 8.34 -9.95 7.26
N ILE A 8 8.93 -10.34 6.15
CA ILE A 8 9.54 -11.66 5.96
C ILE A 8 11.01 -11.42 5.65
N ASN A 9 11.88 -11.70 6.62
CA ASN A 9 13.28 -11.28 6.59
C ASN A 9 13.38 -9.75 6.36
N ASP A 10 14.09 -9.31 5.34
CA ASP A 10 14.25 -7.89 4.97
C ASP A 10 13.24 -7.40 3.91
N SER A 11 12.25 -8.22 3.59
CA SER A 11 11.26 -7.93 2.55
C SER A 11 9.87 -7.74 3.15
N TYR A 12 9.04 -6.93 2.46
CA TYR A 12 7.65 -6.73 2.83
C TYR A 12 6.73 -7.48 1.87
N VAL A 13 5.69 -8.06 2.45
CA VAL A 13 4.53 -8.62 1.75
C VAL A 13 3.32 -7.83 2.19
N ILE A 14 2.44 -7.51 1.28
CA ILE A 14 1.20 -6.77 1.56
C ILE A 14 0.09 -7.79 1.68
N GLN A 15 -0.63 -7.76 2.79
CA GLN A 15 -1.82 -8.57 3.01
C GLN A 15 -3.08 -7.71 2.94
N ARG A 16 -4.03 -8.10 2.11
CA ARG A 16 -5.36 -7.50 2.08
C ARG A 16 -6.24 -8.16 3.15
N ILE A 17 -6.75 -7.34 4.09
CA ILE A 17 -7.46 -7.85 5.28
C ILE A 17 -8.79 -8.51 4.94
N SER A 18 -9.47 -8.07 3.87
CA SER A 18 -10.82 -8.54 3.51
C SER A 18 -10.88 -10.02 3.13
N ASP A 19 -9.83 -10.56 2.52
CA ASP A 19 -9.77 -11.93 1.97
C ASP A 19 -8.47 -12.66 2.33
N ASN A 20 -7.61 -12.05 3.15
CA ASN A 20 -6.28 -12.54 3.53
C ASN A 20 -5.34 -12.80 2.34
N ALA A 21 -5.64 -12.26 1.16
CA ALA A 21 -4.75 -12.36 0.01
C ALA A 21 -3.44 -11.62 0.29
N SER A 22 -2.33 -12.29 0.03
CA SER A 22 -0.98 -11.74 0.20
C SER A 22 -0.27 -11.61 -1.13
N PHE A 23 0.38 -10.48 -1.37
CA PHE A 23 1.06 -10.19 -2.63
C PHE A 23 2.33 -9.37 -2.40
N PHE A 24 3.26 -9.50 -3.35
CA PHE A 24 4.54 -8.78 -3.32
C PHE A 24 4.44 -7.42 -4.01
N ILE A 25 5.42 -6.58 -3.73
CA ILE A 25 5.64 -5.30 -4.40
C ILE A 25 6.12 -5.59 -5.83
N ASP A 26 5.20 -5.54 -6.78
CA ASP A 26 5.45 -5.75 -8.20
C ASP A 26 4.49 -4.89 -9.02
N LEU A 27 5.03 -3.99 -9.83
CA LEU A 27 4.26 -3.07 -10.69
C LEU A 27 3.37 -3.80 -11.70
N LYS A 28 3.66 -5.07 -12.04
CA LYS A 28 2.85 -5.88 -12.94
C LYS A 28 1.73 -6.63 -12.22
N ASN A 29 1.79 -6.72 -10.88
CA ASN A 29 0.79 -7.38 -10.08
C ASN A 29 -0.46 -6.49 -9.94
N LYS A 30 -1.62 -6.99 -10.34
CA LYS A 30 -2.89 -6.24 -10.27
C LYS A 30 -3.30 -5.88 -8.84
N ASP A 31 -3.05 -6.77 -7.86
CA ASP A 31 -3.36 -6.50 -6.45
C ASP A 31 -2.46 -5.39 -5.91
N TYR A 32 -1.19 -5.35 -6.30
CA TYR A 32 -0.30 -4.26 -5.96
C TYR A 32 -0.73 -2.93 -6.62
N GLN A 33 -1.13 -2.95 -7.87
CA GLN A 33 -1.67 -1.76 -8.56
C GLN A 33 -2.93 -1.23 -7.86
N GLN A 34 -3.82 -2.14 -7.41
CA GLN A 34 -5.00 -1.76 -6.64
C GLN A 34 -4.61 -1.17 -5.28
N PHE A 35 -3.66 -1.78 -4.57
CA PHE A 35 -3.11 -1.25 -3.33
C PHE A 35 -2.59 0.19 -3.52
N VAL A 36 -1.78 0.44 -4.55
CA VAL A 36 -1.23 1.77 -4.85
C VAL A 36 -2.35 2.77 -5.15
N THR A 37 -3.39 2.35 -5.87
CA THR A 37 -4.57 3.19 -6.14
C THR A 37 -5.31 3.52 -4.84
N ASP A 38 -5.55 2.53 -3.99
CA ASP A 38 -6.26 2.72 -2.72
C ASP A 38 -5.52 3.65 -1.77
N ILE A 39 -4.19 3.52 -1.63
CA ILE A 39 -3.40 4.43 -0.77
C ILE A 39 -3.29 5.84 -1.35
N TYR A 40 -3.30 5.97 -2.67
CA TYR A 40 -3.36 7.27 -3.34
C TYR A 40 -4.69 8.00 -3.05
N GLU A 41 -5.80 7.29 -3.11
CA GLU A 41 -7.15 7.86 -2.93
C GLU A 41 -7.53 8.08 -1.46
N GLN A 42 -7.12 7.19 -0.56
CA GLN A 42 -7.57 7.14 0.83
C GLN A 42 -6.46 7.49 1.85
N GLY A 43 -5.23 7.69 1.38
CA GLY A 43 -4.07 7.96 2.23
C GLY A 43 -3.50 6.71 2.91
N THR A 44 -2.36 6.89 3.58
CA THR A 44 -1.65 5.80 4.28
C THR A 44 -2.38 5.24 5.49
N GLY A 45 -3.39 5.94 6.01
CA GLY A 45 -4.18 5.51 7.17
C GLY A 45 -4.93 4.18 7.00
N ILE A 46 -5.05 3.65 5.78
CA ILE A 46 -5.64 2.34 5.49
C ILE A 46 -4.64 1.19 5.60
N VAL A 47 -3.36 1.46 5.81
CA VAL A 47 -2.27 0.48 5.89
C VAL A 47 -1.78 0.37 7.32
N GLU A 48 -1.73 -0.83 7.83
CA GLU A 48 -1.11 -1.17 9.12
C GLU A 48 0.34 -1.62 8.87
N GLY A 49 1.27 -1.12 9.69
CA GLY A 49 2.67 -1.54 9.63
C GLY A 49 2.86 -3.00 10.04
N ALA A 50 4.05 -3.54 9.76
CA ALA A 50 4.39 -4.90 10.13
C ALA A 50 4.54 -5.05 11.66
N ASP A 51 4.14 -6.20 12.19
CA ASP A 51 4.39 -6.52 13.59
C ASP A 51 5.86 -6.89 13.78
N ILE A 52 6.50 -6.23 14.74
CA ILE A 52 7.85 -6.57 15.19
C ILE A 52 7.72 -7.30 16.52
N GLN A 53 8.28 -8.49 16.59
CA GLN A 53 8.47 -9.20 17.85
C GLN A 53 9.81 -8.76 18.45
N THR A 54 9.78 -7.88 19.45
CA THR A 54 10.99 -7.30 20.05
C THR A 54 11.66 -8.21 21.08
N GLU A 55 10.99 -9.27 21.52
CA GLU A 55 11.54 -10.20 22.50
C GLU A 55 11.23 -11.65 22.17
N ILE A 56 12.20 -12.52 22.41
CA ILE A 56 12.01 -13.97 22.32
C ILE A 56 10.97 -14.38 23.38
N PRO A 57 9.92 -15.15 23.04
CA PRO A 57 8.97 -15.65 24.03
C PRO A 57 9.70 -16.31 25.21
N TYR A 58 9.23 -16.10 26.43
CA TYR A 58 9.87 -16.66 27.62
C TYR A 58 10.04 -18.19 27.53
N THR A 59 9.17 -18.87 26.79
CA THR A 59 9.27 -20.33 26.52
C THR A 59 10.54 -20.66 25.78
N ASP A 60 10.84 -19.92 24.72
CA ASP A 60 11.99 -20.18 23.84
C ASP A 60 13.29 -19.76 24.55
N ALA A 61 13.27 -18.64 25.25
CA ALA A 61 14.40 -18.21 26.07
C ALA A 61 14.74 -19.23 27.17
N ARG A 62 13.72 -19.82 27.83
CA ARG A 62 13.92 -20.89 28.81
C ARG A 62 14.44 -22.17 28.20
N VAL A 63 13.93 -22.58 27.02
CA VAL A 63 14.35 -23.80 26.33
C VAL A 63 15.84 -23.76 26.02
N ILE A 64 16.37 -22.61 25.60
CA ILE A 64 17.80 -22.42 25.30
C ILE A 64 18.67 -22.58 26.55
N GLU A 65 18.19 -22.16 27.73
CA GLU A 65 18.98 -22.19 28.98
C GLU A 65 18.74 -23.45 29.85
N TYR A 66 17.69 -24.22 29.59
CA TYR A 66 17.50 -25.47 30.32
C TYR A 66 18.65 -26.46 30.03
N PRO A 67 19.25 -27.07 31.07
CA PRO A 67 20.19 -28.13 30.85
C PRO A 67 19.57 -29.28 30.03
N PRO A 68 20.38 -30.03 29.29
CA PRO A 68 19.90 -31.23 28.61
C PRO A 68 19.20 -32.19 29.59
N ILE A 69 18.17 -32.90 29.12
CA ILE A 69 17.36 -33.80 29.98
C ILE A 69 18.24 -34.81 30.71
N LYS A 70 19.31 -35.30 30.08
CA LYS A 70 20.28 -36.21 30.68
C LYS A 70 20.89 -35.59 31.94
N ASP A 71 21.34 -34.34 31.87
CA ASP A 71 21.99 -33.66 32.98
C ASP A 71 20.98 -33.31 34.08
N GLN A 72 19.72 -33.03 33.71
CA GLN A 72 18.65 -32.84 34.69
C GLN A 72 18.34 -34.11 35.45
N LEU A 73 18.30 -35.28 34.81
CA LEU A 73 18.09 -36.58 35.45
C LEU A 73 19.27 -36.93 36.35
N ASP A 74 20.50 -36.68 35.92
CA ASP A 74 21.70 -36.91 36.71
C ASP A 74 21.72 -36.06 37.96
N LYS A 75 21.34 -34.77 37.85
CA LYS A 75 21.16 -33.85 38.99
C LYS A 75 20.14 -34.37 39.99
N ILE A 76 18.99 -34.87 39.52
CA ILE A 76 17.95 -35.44 40.39
C ILE A 76 18.50 -36.66 41.12
N TYR A 77 19.25 -37.56 40.44
CA TYR A 77 19.81 -38.75 41.00
C TYR A 77 20.87 -38.47 42.08
N HIS A 78 21.80 -37.56 41.82
CA HIS A 78 22.92 -37.30 42.70
C HIS A 78 22.60 -36.24 43.79
N SER A 79 21.74 -35.25 43.52
CA SER A 79 21.51 -34.11 44.41
C SER A 79 20.06 -34.01 44.90
N GLY A 80 19.19 -34.86 44.44
CA GLY A 80 17.79 -34.87 44.80
C GLY A 80 16.93 -33.86 44.01
N ILE A 81 15.61 -34.07 44.07
CA ILE A 81 14.63 -33.30 43.33
C ILE A 81 14.58 -31.82 43.74
N ASP A 82 14.87 -31.50 44.97
CA ASP A 82 14.80 -30.12 45.46
C ASP A 82 15.97 -29.27 44.93
N ALA A 83 17.18 -29.86 44.79
CA ALA A 83 18.30 -29.22 44.13
C ALA A 83 18.00 -28.95 42.63
N TRP A 84 17.41 -29.91 41.92
CA TRP A 84 16.97 -29.71 40.56
C TRP A 84 15.89 -28.61 40.44
N LYS A 85 14.88 -28.59 41.31
CA LYS A 85 13.86 -27.54 41.34
C LYS A 85 14.47 -26.15 41.57
N ALA A 86 15.50 -26.03 42.40
CA ALA A 86 16.19 -24.78 42.63
C ALA A 86 16.87 -24.27 41.34
N ASP A 87 17.58 -25.13 40.61
CA ASP A 87 18.23 -24.78 39.36
C ASP A 87 17.21 -24.35 38.29
N ILE A 88 16.12 -25.10 38.15
CA ILE A 88 15.02 -24.77 37.21
C ILE A 88 14.33 -23.46 37.63
N LYS A 89 14.22 -23.20 38.93
CA LYS A 89 13.63 -21.94 39.43
C LYS A 89 14.46 -20.72 39.04
N VAL A 90 15.78 -20.79 39.09
CA VAL A 90 16.68 -19.72 38.66
C VAL A 90 16.38 -19.30 37.21
N ILE A 91 16.23 -20.28 36.32
CA ILE A 91 15.92 -20.01 34.89
C ILE A 91 14.51 -19.44 34.75
N LYS A 92 13.54 -19.95 35.52
CA LYS A 92 12.17 -19.44 35.50
C LYS A 92 12.05 -18.02 36.03
N ASP A 93 12.83 -17.69 37.08
CA ASP A 93 12.85 -16.34 37.65
C ASP A 93 13.56 -15.34 36.73
N LYS A 94 14.57 -15.79 35.96
CA LYS A 94 15.25 -14.98 34.95
C LYS A 94 14.30 -14.65 33.77
N TYR A 95 13.41 -15.57 33.41
CA TYR A 95 12.42 -15.40 32.33
C TYR A 95 11.00 -15.59 32.86
N PRO A 96 10.43 -14.61 33.57
CA PRO A 96 9.08 -14.73 34.14
C PRO A 96 8.02 -14.85 33.04
N LYS A 97 6.91 -15.55 33.34
CA LYS A 97 5.78 -15.75 32.38
C LYS A 97 5.12 -14.44 31.95
N THR A 98 5.34 -13.36 32.66
CA THR A 98 4.82 -12.01 32.36
C THR A 98 5.64 -11.29 31.29
N GLN A 99 6.81 -11.79 30.89
CA GLN A 99 7.50 -11.35 29.68
C GLN A 99 6.76 -11.96 28.46
N VAL A 100 5.62 -11.38 28.14
CA VAL A 100 4.99 -11.57 26.85
C VAL A 100 5.84 -10.76 25.89
N GLY A 101 6.34 -11.37 24.83
CA GLY A 101 7.02 -10.63 23.77
C GLY A 101 6.13 -9.45 23.35
N ILE A 102 6.64 -8.24 23.48
CA ILE A 102 5.88 -7.04 23.10
C ILE A 102 5.86 -7.04 21.56
N THR A 103 4.70 -7.30 21.00
CA THR A 103 4.47 -7.08 19.59
C THR A 103 4.22 -5.59 19.39
N THR A 104 5.12 -4.90 18.74
CA THR A 104 4.95 -3.51 18.33
C THR A 104 4.72 -3.45 16.84
N THR A 105 3.86 -2.52 16.40
CA THR A 105 3.64 -2.28 14.98
C THR A 105 4.71 -1.30 14.49
N GLU A 106 5.45 -1.69 13.45
CA GLU A 106 6.46 -0.86 12.80
C GLU A 106 5.82 0.35 12.11
N ALA A 107 6.51 1.48 12.11
CA ALA A 107 6.11 2.60 11.27
C ALA A 107 6.10 2.19 9.80
N LEU A 108 5.23 2.81 9.00
CA LEU A 108 5.17 2.50 7.57
C LEU A 108 6.51 2.78 6.90
N PRO A 109 7.02 1.85 6.09
CA PRO A 109 8.25 2.06 5.35
C PRO A 109 8.11 3.19 4.33
N SER A 110 9.19 3.91 4.07
CA SER A 110 9.22 5.06 3.15
C SER A 110 8.80 4.73 1.70
N TRP A 111 8.89 3.47 1.30
CA TRP A 111 8.43 3.04 -0.03
C TRP A 111 6.91 3.17 -0.20
N VAL A 112 6.12 3.16 0.88
CA VAL A 112 4.67 3.37 0.84
C VAL A 112 4.36 4.81 0.41
N GLU A 113 5.05 5.78 1.02
CA GLU A 113 4.92 7.20 0.63
C GLU A 113 5.45 7.44 -0.78
N LYS A 114 6.57 6.78 -1.12
CA LYS A 114 7.12 6.82 -2.47
C LYS A 114 6.14 6.29 -3.52
N ALA A 115 5.41 5.21 -3.23
CA ALA A 115 4.40 4.67 -4.15
C ALA A 115 3.26 5.67 -4.42
N ILE A 116 2.83 6.42 -3.41
CA ILE A 116 1.86 7.52 -3.58
C ILE A 116 2.44 8.61 -4.47
N PHE A 117 3.67 9.03 -4.21
CA PHE A 117 4.35 10.06 -4.97
C PHE A 117 4.49 9.66 -6.46
N ASP A 118 4.94 8.44 -6.72
CA ASP A 118 5.08 7.91 -8.08
C ASP A 118 3.71 7.84 -8.80
N ARG A 119 2.64 7.50 -8.08
CA ARG A 119 1.27 7.50 -8.64
C ARG A 119 0.77 8.90 -8.95
N GLN A 120 1.05 9.88 -8.08
CA GLN A 120 0.73 11.30 -8.33
C GLN A 120 1.44 11.79 -9.60
N LYS A 121 2.73 11.46 -9.72
CA LYS A 121 3.54 11.80 -10.90
C LYS A 121 2.95 11.22 -12.19
N GLN A 122 2.58 9.95 -12.16
CA GLN A 122 1.94 9.29 -13.29
C GLN A 122 0.62 9.96 -13.68
N LYS A 123 -0.26 10.21 -12.70
CA LYS A 123 -1.54 10.88 -12.92
C LYS A 123 -1.38 12.29 -13.52
N TYR A 124 -0.40 13.04 -13.05
CA TYR A 124 -0.07 14.35 -13.60
C TYR A 124 0.36 14.28 -15.07
N LEU A 125 1.23 13.33 -15.41
CA LEU A 125 1.71 13.14 -16.79
C LEU A 125 0.57 12.72 -17.71
N GLU A 126 -0.28 11.78 -17.29
CA GLU A 126 -1.48 11.35 -18.03
C GLU A 126 -2.42 12.54 -18.29
N ALA A 127 -2.66 13.37 -17.26
CA ALA A 127 -3.51 14.56 -17.37
C ALA A 127 -2.91 15.61 -18.31
N LYS A 128 -1.60 15.86 -18.22
CA LYS A 128 -0.88 16.79 -19.09
C LYS A 128 -0.92 16.34 -20.55
N GLU A 129 -0.71 15.05 -20.81
CA GLU A 129 -0.82 14.49 -22.16
C GLU A 129 -2.24 14.68 -22.72
N ARG A 130 -3.26 14.39 -21.90
CA ARG A 130 -4.66 14.57 -22.31
C ARG A 130 -4.96 16.02 -22.68
N LEU A 131 -4.51 17.00 -21.89
CA LEU A 131 -4.69 18.43 -22.20
C LEU A 131 -3.92 18.86 -23.45
N THR A 132 -2.69 18.38 -23.64
CA THR A 132 -1.91 18.67 -24.84
C THR A 132 -2.61 18.15 -26.09
N GLN A 133 -3.16 16.93 -26.06
CA GLN A 133 -3.96 16.38 -27.15
C GLN A 133 -5.20 17.23 -27.41
N TYR A 134 -5.86 17.69 -26.34
CA TYR A 134 -6.99 18.58 -26.46
C TYR A 134 -6.63 19.92 -27.10
N GLU A 135 -5.54 20.56 -26.65
CA GLU A 135 -5.06 21.84 -27.21
C GLU A 135 -4.67 21.73 -28.67
N LEU A 136 -4.00 20.64 -29.06
CA LEU A 136 -3.67 20.35 -30.46
C LEU A 136 -4.93 20.20 -31.35
N SER A 137 -6.03 19.73 -30.77
CA SER A 137 -7.32 19.62 -31.45
C SER A 137 -8.15 20.91 -31.37
N ALA A 138 -7.99 21.73 -30.30
CA ALA A 138 -8.81 22.93 -30.07
C ALA A 138 -8.59 24.02 -31.12
N GLY A 139 -7.36 24.16 -31.66
CA GLY A 139 -7.08 25.11 -32.76
C GLY A 139 -7.81 24.75 -34.08
N LYS A 140 -8.40 23.55 -34.14
CA LYS A 140 -9.11 23.01 -35.28
C LYS A 140 -10.58 22.69 -34.95
N PHE A 141 -11.12 23.33 -33.93
CA PHE A 141 -12.36 22.91 -33.28
C PHE A 141 -13.59 22.92 -34.18
N ASP A 142 -13.69 23.86 -35.09
CA ASP A 142 -14.89 24.00 -35.93
C ASP A 142 -14.84 23.15 -37.21
N GLU A 143 -13.66 22.83 -37.74
CA GLU A 143 -13.53 22.13 -39.01
C GLU A 143 -12.68 20.86 -38.94
N ASP A 144 -11.63 20.82 -38.09
CA ASP A 144 -10.57 19.81 -38.17
C ASP A 144 -10.39 18.94 -36.91
N ARG A 145 -11.05 19.27 -35.84
CA ARG A 145 -10.84 18.57 -34.54
C ARG A 145 -11.05 17.07 -34.61
N TYR A 146 -11.88 16.65 -35.54
CA TYR A 146 -12.23 15.27 -35.82
C TYR A 146 -12.04 14.92 -37.30
N MET A 147 -10.95 15.40 -37.92
CA MET A 147 -10.71 15.20 -39.33
C MET A 147 -10.66 13.74 -39.80
N THR A 148 -10.37 12.82 -38.91
CA THR A 148 -10.43 11.37 -39.16
C THR A 148 -11.80 10.76 -38.84
N ILE A 149 -12.66 11.53 -38.21
CA ILE A 149 -14.05 11.20 -37.86
C ILE A 149 -14.85 12.45 -38.19
N PRO A 150 -16.01 12.37 -38.86
CA PRO A 150 -16.81 13.56 -39.18
C PRO A 150 -16.98 14.38 -37.87
N PRO A 151 -16.83 15.73 -37.95
CA PRO A 151 -16.92 16.58 -36.78
C PRO A 151 -18.24 16.33 -36.07
N LEU A 152 -18.17 16.08 -34.77
CA LEU A 152 -19.37 15.85 -33.97
C LEU A 152 -20.13 17.16 -33.83
N PRO A 153 -21.40 17.23 -34.26
CA PRO A 153 -22.20 18.43 -34.08
C PRO A 153 -22.34 18.74 -32.59
N ILE A 154 -22.27 20.03 -32.23
CA ILE A 154 -22.40 20.49 -30.84
C ILE A 154 -23.77 20.10 -30.25
N SER A 155 -24.78 20.08 -31.09
CA SER A 155 -26.17 19.71 -30.75
C SER A 155 -26.68 18.63 -31.67
N ILE A 156 -27.49 17.73 -31.16
CA ILE A 156 -28.18 16.66 -31.87
C ILE A 156 -29.66 16.69 -31.53
N ILE A 157 -30.48 16.06 -32.39
CA ILE A 157 -31.91 15.86 -32.13
C ILE A 157 -32.06 14.50 -31.42
N ASP A 158 -32.68 14.49 -30.25
CA ASP A 158 -32.94 13.26 -29.51
C ASP A 158 -34.12 12.46 -30.06
N SER A 159 -34.40 11.30 -29.44
CA SER A 159 -35.51 10.42 -29.86
C SER A 159 -36.91 11.03 -29.68
N ARG A 160 -37.03 12.17 -28.97
CA ARG A 160 -38.28 12.93 -28.79
C ARG A 160 -38.41 14.10 -29.73
N GLY A 161 -37.40 14.34 -30.57
CA GLY A 161 -37.36 15.46 -31.50
C GLY A 161 -36.86 16.76 -30.85
N GLU A 162 -36.28 16.71 -29.64
CA GLU A 162 -35.74 17.89 -28.96
C GLU A 162 -34.27 18.08 -29.33
N THR A 163 -33.88 19.35 -29.50
CA THR A 163 -32.46 19.69 -29.71
C THR A 163 -31.72 19.64 -28.35
N ILE A 164 -30.82 18.69 -28.22
CA ILE A 164 -29.98 18.50 -27.03
C ILE A 164 -28.51 18.70 -27.37
N ARG A 165 -27.70 19.06 -26.37
CA ARG A 165 -26.23 19.09 -26.52
C ARG A 165 -25.73 17.67 -26.79
N ASN A 166 -24.81 17.51 -27.74
CA ASN A 166 -24.25 16.20 -28.05
C ASN A 166 -23.54 15.57 -26.85
N PRO A 167 -23.96 14.38 -26.37
CA PRO A 167 -23.38 13.72 -25.22
C PRO A 167 -21.87 13.47 -25.35
N LEU A 168 -21.36 13.23 -26.55
CA LEU A 168 -19.92 13.01 -26.77
C LEU A 168 -19.12 14.31 -26.59
N VAL A 169 -19.68 15.47 -26.94
CA VAL A 169 -19.05 16.77 -26.64
C VAL A 169 -19.04 17.03 -25.15
N VAL A 170 -20.14 16.74 -24.45
CA VAL A 170 -20.21 16.86 -22.97
C VAL A 170 -19.21 15.95 -22.29
N GLN A 171 -19.05 14.72 -22.77
CA GLN A 171 -18.08 13.78 -22.25
C GLN A 171 -16.64 14.31 -22.40
N ASP A 172 -16.28 14.81 -23.58
CA ASP A 172 -14.94 15.35 -23.84
C ASP A 172 -14.61 16.57 -22.96
N GLU A 173 -15.56 17.49 -22.79
CA GLU A 173 -15.42 18.63 -21.89
C GLU A 173 -15.26 18.19 -20.43
N THR A 174 -16.00 17.17 -20.01
CA THR A 174 -15.91 16.61 -18.66
C THR A 174 -14.54 15.98 -18.40
N GLU A 175 -14.03 15.20 -19.36
CA GLU A 175 -12.70 14.58 -19.27
C GLU A 175 -11.59 15.63 -19.24
N ARG A 176 -11.72 16.71 -20.02
CA ARG A 176 -10.80 17.84 -19.99
C ARG A 176 -10.79 18.54 -18.63
N ALA A 177 -11.97 18.84 -18.08
CA ALA A 177 -12.08 19.46 -16.77
C ALA A 177 -11.50 18.59 -15.67
N ALA A 178 -11.71 17.27 -15.75
CA ALA A 178 -11.10 16.31 -14.83
C ALA A 178 -9.56 16.30 -14.93
N ALA A 179 -9.01 16.32 -16.14
CA ALA A 179 -7.56 16.39 -16.34
C ALA A 179 -6.98 17.70 -15.81
N GLN A 180 -7.62 18.84 -16.03
CA GLN A 180 -7.19 20.12 -15.46
C GLN A 180 -7.21 20.09 -13.94
N SER A 181 -8.26 19.54 -13.33
CA SER A 181 -8.35 19.40 -11.87
C SER A 181 -7.20 18.57 -11.28
N VAL A 182 -6.76 17.50 -11.96
CA VAL A 182 -5.60 16.72 -11.55
C VAL A 182 -4.34 17.57 -11.55
N ILE A 183 -4.11 18.36 -12.61
CA ILE A 183 -2.95 19.25 -12.70
C ILE A 183 -2.96 20.29 -11.57
N ASP A 184 -4.10 20.97 -11.37
CA ASP A 184 -4.24 22.03 -10.40
C ASP A 184 -4.09 21.53 -8.95
N SER A 185 -4.49 20.29 -8.69
CA SER A 185 -4.39 19.66 -7.36
C SER A 185 -3.06 18.95 -7.10
N THR A 186 -2.19 18.81 -8.12
CA THR A 186 -0.91 18.11 -7.95
C THR A 186 0.07 18.97 -7.14
N PRO A 187 0.70 18.42 -6.07
CA PRO A 187 1.66 19.15 -5.27
C PRO A 187 2.87 19.66 -6.08
N THR A 188 3.36 20.84 -5.78
CA THR A 188 4.51 21.46 -6.47
C THR A 188 5.75 20.55 -6.42
N SER A 189 5.99 19.85 -5.30
CA SER A 189 7.10 18.91 -5.16
C SER A 189 7.07 17.77 -6.18
N VAL A 190 5.88 17.33 -6.58
CA VAL A 190 5.70 16.32 -7.64
C VAL A 190 6.04 16.92 -9.00
N VAL A 191 5.52 18.12 -9.28
CA VAL A 191 5.77 18.83 -10.55
C VAL A 191 7.26 19.12 -10.74
N ASP A 192 7.93 19.60 -9.70
CA ASP A 192 9.37 19.92 -9.73
C ASP A 192 10.21 18.66 -10.01
N SER A 193 9.80 17.51 -9.46
CA SER A 193 10.50 16.24 -9.70
C SER A 193 10.42 15.73 -11.14
N ILE A 194 9.53 16.29 -11.96
CA ILE A 194 9.38 15.92 -13.38
C ILE A 194 10.24 16.81 -14.27
N ASN A 195 10.49 18.02 -13.82
CA ASN A 195 11.21 19.05 -14.60
C ASN A 195 12.73 19.03 -14.37
N THR A 196 13.22 18.19 -13.44
CA THR A 196 14.65 17.93 -13.16
C THR A 196 15.13 16.67 -13.86
#